data_9b863357794a715611ea58ddcab9fca8
#
_entry.id   9b863357794a715611ea58ddcab9fca8
#
_cell.length_a   1.000
_cell.length_b   1.000
_cell.length_c   1.000
_cell.angle_alpha   90.00
_cell.angle_beta   90.00
_cell.angle_gamma   90.00
#
_symmetry.space_group_name_H-M   'P 1'
#
loop_
_entity.id
_entity.type
_entity.pdbx_description
1 polymer ?
#
loop_
_entity_poly.entity_id
_entity_poly.type
_entity_poly.pdbx_seq_one_letter_code
_entity_poly.pdbx_strand_id
1 'polypeptide(L)'
;MILIHGTSSTFRSGRARALAGALAGAFLAGLLSAPSAAQQAPATPLPLATDDAPVPERDWSLHGQLTYQLQGHGSFDSPYEGPNSFQNRKETRGSFTSTLFLGRRLWTGGEAYVNVELIAGQGLSRVLGLAAPPNGETYRVDSTRLKANLARLFLRQTFALDGEGEAQDDEENQLQGRRAARRIVVTIGKISGTDVFDANAYAHEPRTQFNNWSLWANAAWDYPADTRGYTWGVALELYRDAWAVRLGSFMEPREANGLEFDHDVSQAHGDVLEVEHRHALSKRPGAVRVLAFWNHARMGVYREALEFAPAAPDITTTRAPGRSKYGFGLNLEQEIVSGVGIFLRAGWNDGKTESWAFTEIERALALGSTVRGDPWKRPRDLFGVAVALNGINHDHRDYLAAGGLGFMLGDGSLHASTEEVLDAFYRASLASFATVTLEVEHYWNPGFNQDRGSVTVYGLRLHADF
;
A
#
# COMPACT_ATOMS: atom_id res chain seq x y z
N MET A 1 -26.04 38.40 31.12
CA MET A 1 -26.83 38.30 29.88
C MET A 1 -25.94 38.77 28.74
N ILE A 2 -25.12 37.86 28.21
CA ILE A 2 -24.29 38.06 27.03
C ILE A 2 -24.46 36.83 26.17
N LEU A 3 -25.04 37.01 24.99
CA LEU A 3 -25.28 35.99 23.97
C LEU A 3 -23.94 35.63 23.32
N ILE A 4 -23.60 34.35 23.32
CA ILE A 4 -22.49 33.79 22.52
C ILE A 4 -23.11 33.26 21.20
N HIS A 5 -22.75 33.89 20.09
CA HIS A 5 -23.05 33.36 18.75
C HIS A 5 -22.05 32.26 18.41
N GLY A 6 -22.55 31.03 18.36
CA GLY A 6 -21.84 29.92 17.76
C GLY A 6 -22.04 29.89 16.24
N THR A 7 -20.99 30.12 15.48
CA THR A 7 -20.98 29.91 14.02
C THR A 7 -20.53 28.47 13.75
N SER A 8 -21.47 27.65 13.33
CA SER A 8 -21.21 26.26 12.89
C SER A 8 -20.56 26.24 11.52
N SER A 9 -19.34 25.72 11.43
CA SER A 9 -18.58 25.49 10.19
C SER A 9 -18.98 24.17 9.50
N THR A 10 -20.20 24.08 8.93
CA THR A 10 -20.71 22.86 8.27
C THR A 10 -20.60 22.87 6.75
N PHE A 11 -19.75 23.71 6.12
CA PHE A 11 -19.89 23.95 4.66
C PHE A 11 -18.76 23.38 3.77
N ARG A 12 -17.74 22.68 4.25
CA ARG A 12 -16.64 22.18 3.41
C ARG A 12 -16.61 20.67 3.15
N SER A 13 -17.26 19.85 3.98
CA SER A 13 -17.31 18.39 3.77
C SER A 13 -18.24 17.94 2.63
N GLY A 14 -19.02 18.87 2.06
CA GLY A 14 -19.96 18.56 1.00
C GLY A 14 -19.34 18.38 -0.41
N ARG A 15 -18.15 18.97 -0.66
CA ARG A 15 -17.58 18.96 -2.02
C ARG A 15 -16.89 17.64 -2.38
N ALA A 16 -16.16 17.03 -1.48
CA ALA A 16 -15.54 15.71 -1.74
C ALA A 16 -16.59 14.61 -1.80
N ARG A 17 -17.62 14.67 -0.95
CA ARG A 17 -18.78 13.75 -1.04
C ARG A 17 -19.56 13.92 -2.34
N ALA A 18 -19.68 15.16 -2.86
CA ALA A 18 -20.31 15.44 -4.15
C ALA A 18 -19.43 14.97 -5.32
N LEU A 19 -18.10 15.09 -5.22
CA LEU A 19 -17.17 14.60 -6.25
C LEU A 19 -17.12 13.07 -6.30
N ALA A 20 -17.06 12.40 -5.16
CA ALA A 20 -17.12 10.94 -5.07
C ALA A 20 -18.47 10.40 -5.60
N GLY A 21 -19.58 11.07 -5.29
CA GLY A 21 -20.90 10.74 -5.82
C GLY A 21 -21.05 11.04 -7.32
N ALA A 22 -20.47 12.13 -7.82
CA ALA A 22 -20.50 12.52 -9.23
C ALA A 22 -19.61 11.62 -10.10
N LEU A 23 -18.43 11.21 -9.61
CA LEU A 23 -17.55 10.26 -10.28
C LEU A 23 -18.18 8.86 -10.33
N ALA A 24 -18.80 8.39 -9.24
CA ALA A 24 -19.55 7.14 -9.23
C ALA A 24 -20.76 7.17 -10.18
N GLY A 25 -21.48 8.29 -10.26
CA GLY A 25 -22.64 8.47 -11.14
C GLY A 25 -22.27 8.59 -12.62
N ALA A 26 -21.21 9.31 -12.97
CA ALA A 26 -20.71 9.46 -14.33
C ALA A 26 -20.11 8.15 -14.87
N PHE A 27 -19.50 7.34 -13.99
CA PHE A 27 -18.93 6.04 -14.32
C PHE A 27 -20.01 4.99 -14.63
N LEU A 28 -21.12 4.98 -13.87
CA LEU A 28 -22.26 4.08 -14.13
C LEU A 28 -22.98 4.40 -15.46
N ALA A 29 -23.04 5.67 -15.84
CA ALA A 29 -23.74 6.09 -17.08
C ALA A 29 -22.95 5.76 -18.36
N GLY A 30 -21.60 5.71 -18.28
CA GLY A 30 -20.72 5.35 -19.41
C GLY A 30 -20.65 3.84 -19.70
N LEU A 31 -21.04 2.98 -18.75
CA LEU A 31 -20.91 1.53 -18.83
C LEU A 31 -22.03 0.81 -19.60
N LEU A 32 -23.09 1.50 -19.97
CA LEU A 32 -24.28 0.90 -20.62
C LEU A 32 -24.20 0.78 -22.14
N SER A 33 -23.09 1.16 -22.81
CA SER A 33 -23.03 1.27 -24.28
C SER A 33 -21.80 0.65 -24.97
N ALA A 34 -21.06 -0.32 -24.37
CA ALA A 34 -19.91 -0.94 -25.03
C ALA A 34 -20.18 -2.38 -25.51
N PRO A 35 -19.87 -2.74 -26.78
CA PRO A 35 -19.99 -4.11 -27.27
C PRO A 35 -18.85 -5.02 -26.82
N SER A 36 -19.21 -6.28 -26.58
CA SER A 36 -18.36 -7.38 -26.09
C SER A 36 -17.29 -7.83 -27.08
N ALA A 37 -16.01 -7.89 -26.64
CA ALA A 37 -14.99 -8.80 -27.18
C ALA A 37 -13.94 -9.08 -26.09
N ALA A 38 -13.71 -10.37 -25.83
CA ALA A 38 -12.90 -10.87 -24.72
C ALA A 38 -11.41 -10.98 -25.09
N GLN A 39 -10.52 -10.55 -24.17
CA GLN A 39 -9.20 -11.17 -23.91
C GLN A 39 -8.64 -10.70 -22.56
N GLN A 40 -8.00 -11.62 -21.86
CA GLN A 40 -7.71 -11.61 -20.43
C GLN A 40 -6.57 -10.66 -20.02
N ALA A 41 -6.66 -10.12 -18.81
CA ALA A 41 -5.58 -9.52 -18.03
C ALA A 41 -5.48 -10.26 -16.68
N PRO A 42 -4.32 -10.22 -16.01
CA PRO A 42 -4.06 -11.09 -14.86
C PRO A 42 -4.80 -10.57 -13.61
N ALA A 43 -6.00 -11.08 -13.41
CA ALA A 43 -6.53 -11.28 -12.07
C ALA A 43 -6.22 -12.75 -11.76
N THR A 44 -5.82 -13.07 -10.53
CA THR A 44 -5.68 -14.47 -10.12
C THR A 44 -7.01 -15.17 -10.44
N PRO A 45 -7.11 -16.03 -11.46
CA PRO A 45 -8.40 -16.55 -11.88
C PRO A 45 -8.94 -17.47 -10.80
N LEU A 46 -10.25 -17.42 -10.58
CA LEU A 46 -10.97 -18.60 -10.14
C LEU A 46 -10.64 -19.73 -11.12
N PRO A 47 -10.42 -20.97 -10.66
CA PRO A 47 -10.19 -22.09 -11.57
C PRO A 47 -11.45 -22.26 -12.46
N LEU A 48 -11.38 -21.72 -13.65
CA LEU A 48 -12.34 -21.93 -14.72
C LEU A 48 -11.61 -22.67 -15.82
N ALA A 49 -11.98 -23.94 -15.96
CA ALA A 49 -11.53 -24.91 -16.93
C ALA A 49 -10.14 -25.54 -16.66
N THR A 50 -10.18 -26.84 -16.50
CA THR A 50 -9.05 -27.75 -16.63
C THR A 50 -8.47 -27.63 -18.05
N ASP A 51 -7.45 -26.78 -18.19
CA ASP A 51 -6.60 -26.84 -19.36
C ASP A 51 -5.60 -27.98 -19.09
N ASP A 52 -5.88 -29.18 -19.61
CA ASP A 52 -5.07 -30.40 -19.44
C ASP A 52 -3.73 -30.34 -20.18
N ALA A 53 -3.37 -29.20 -20.76
CA ALA A 53 -2.07 -29.01 -21.38
C ALA A 53 -0.95 -29.17 -20.34
N PRO A 54 0.10 -29.97 -20.62
CA PRO A 54 1.22 -30.11 -19.69
C PRO A 54 1.95 -28.76 -19.56
N VAL A 55 1.86 -28.13 -18.39
CA VAL A 55 2.65 -26.94 -18.06
C VAL A 55 4.05 -27.44 -17.71
N PRO A 56 5.11 -27.02 -18.44
CA PRO A 56 6.46 -27.45 -18.14
C PRO A 56 6.87 -26.90 -16.75
N GLU A 57 7.39 -27.78 -15.91
CA GLU A 57 7.96 -27.36 -14.63
C GLU A 57 9.36 -26.77 -14.86
N ARG A 58 9.62 -25.62 -14.25
CA ARG A 58 10.96 -25.02 -14.22
C ARG A 58 11.55 -25.11 -12.83
N ASP A 59 12.85 -25.44 -12.76
CA ASP A 59 13.58 -25.54 -11.51
C ASP A 59 14.20 -24.21 -11.05
N TRP A 60 14.18 -23.19 -11.90
CA TRP A 60 14.70 -21.88 -11.59
C TRP A 60 13.93 -20.80 -12.37
N SER A 61 13.91 -19.60 -11.84
CA SER A 61 13.41 -18.40 -12.50
C SER A 61 14.40 -17.26 -12.32
N LEU A 62 14.41 -16.35 -13.30
CA LEU A 62 15.19 -15.13 -13.28
C LEU A 62 14.36 -14.02 -13.88
N HIS A 63 14.03 -13.03 -13.04
CA HIS A 63 13.33 -11.83 -13.45
C HIS A 63 14.09 -10.58 -13.02
N GLY A 64 13.82 -9.48 -13.66
CA GLY A 64 14.38 -8.20 -13.29
C GLY A 64 13.40 -7.08 -13.57
N GLN A 65 13.47 -6.03 -12.76
CA GLN A 65 12.73 -4.81 -12.99
C GLN A 65 13.65 -3.58 -12.88
N LEU A 66 13.24 -2.51 -13.54
CA LEU A 66 13.83 -1.19 -13.43
C LEU A 66 12.73 -0.15 -13.44
N THR A 67 12.67 0.69 -12.42
CA THR A 67 11.72 1.79 -12.32
C THR A 67 12.44 3.10 -12.07
N TYR A 68 12.16 4.10 -12.91
CA TYR A 68 12.56 5.49 -12.68
C TYR A 68 11.30 6.33 -12.54
N GLN A 69 11.23 7.14 -11.49
CA GLN A 69 10.11 8.02 -11.24
C GLN A 69 10.57 9.45 -11.03
N LEU A 70 9.91 10.38 -11.68
CA LEU A 70 10.06 11.82 -11.50
C LEU A 70 8.74 12.38 -11.02
N GLN A 71 8.74 13.08 -9.89
CA GLN A 71 7.56 13.75 -9.34
C GLN A 71 7.85 15.21 -9.03
N GLY A 72 6.79 16.03 -9.09
CA GLY A 72 6.92 17.45 -8.75
C GLY A 72 5.60 18.12 -8.47
N HIS A 73 5.66 19.22 -7.72
CA HIS A 73 4.53 20.10 -7.46
C HIS A 73 4.93 21.57 -7.59
N GLY A 74 3.94 22.44 -7.81
CA GLY A 74 4.08 23.88 -7.73
C GLY A 74 4.10 24.39 -6.29
N SER A 75 4.28 25.68 -6.10
CA SER A 75 4.06 26.30 -4.79
C SER A 75 2.57 26.27 -4.42
N PHE A 76 2.28 26.15 -3.14
CA PHE A 76 0.93 26.21 -2.57
C PHE A 76 0.93 27.04 -1.28
N ASP A 77 -0.26 27.48 -0.85
CA ASP A 77 -0.37 28.32 0.34
C ASP A 77 -0.16 27.51 1.62
N SER A 78 0.69 28.05 2.49
CA SER A 78 0.90 27.54 3.85
C SER A 78 1.35 28.69 4.73
N PRO A 79 0.62 29.04 5.81
CA PRO A 79 0.98 30.15 6.68
C PRO A 79 2.20 29.88 7.55
N TYR A 80 2.60 28.61 7.71
CA TYR A 80 3.77 28.19 8.47
C TYR A 80 4.31 26.85 7.96
N GLU A 81 5.55 26.54 8.33
CA GLU A 81 6.20 25.24 8.10
C GLU A 81 6.92 24.80 9.38
N GLY A 82 6.72 23.53 9.75
CA GLY A 82 7.43 22.84 10.83
C GLY A 82 8.45 21.82 10.29
N PRO A 83 9.10 21.09 11.18
CA PRO A 83 10.15 20.14 10.81
C PRO A 83 9.70 19.03 9.85
N ASN A 84 8.48 18.55 9.99
CA ASN A 84 7.90 17.49 9.17
C ASN A 84 6.80 18.02 8.23
N SER A 85 6.87 19.27 7.79
CA SER A 85 5.91 19.83 6.83
C SER A 85 6.23 19.37 5.40
N PHE A 86 5.20 19.11 4.61
CA PHE A 86 5.33 19.07 3.16
C PHE A 86 5.67 20.47 2.66
N GLN A 87 6.79 20.64 1.96
CA GLN A 87 7.32 21.97 1.60
C GLN A 87 6.37 22.70 0.66
N ASN A 88 6.03 23.95 0.97
CA ASN A 88 5.09 24.76 0.19
C ASN A 88 5.68 25.37 -1.10
N ARG A 89 7.00 25.36 -1.27
CA ARG A 89 7.70 25.84 -2.47
C ARG A 89 7.71 24.78 -3.55
N LYS A 90 7.82 25.21 -4.81
CA LYS A 90 8.00 24.31 -5.96
C LYS A 90 9.12 23.30 -5.71
N GLU A 91 8.83 22.04 -5.90
CA GLU A 91 9.78 20.95 -5.72
C GLU A 91 9.68 19.94 -6.87
N THR A 92 10.80 19.30 -7.19
CA THR A 92 10.88 18.16 -8.12
C THR A 92 11.90 17.17 -7.58
N ARG A 93 11.54 15.90 -7.52
CA ARG A 93 12.38 14.79 -7.02
C ARG A 93 12.30 13.60 -7.97
N GLY A 94 13.38 12.85 -7.99
CA GLY A 94 13.46 11.59 -8.74
C GLY A 94 13.90 10.45 -7.86
N SER A 95 13.36 9.27 -8.14
CA SER A 95 13.76 8.01 -7.52
C SER A 95 14.02 6.95 -8.58
N PHE A 96 14.83 5.98 -8.21
CA PHE A 96 15.22 4.86 -9.05
C PHE A 96 15.26 3.60 -8.21
N THR A 97 14.64 2.54 -8.71
CA THR A 97 14.74 1.18 -8.17
C THR A 97 15.07 0.20 -9.30
N SER A 98 15.85 -0.82 -8.99
CA SER A 98 16.07 -1.96 -9.88
C SER A 98 16.23 -3.20 -9.02
N THR A 99 15.47 -4.24 -9.32
CA THR A 99 15.47 -5.48 -8.54
C THR A 99 15.77 -6.66 -9.44
N LEU A 100 16.65 -7.54 -8.99
CA LEU A 100 16.90 -8.85 -9.58
C LEU A 100 16.22 -9.89 -8.70
N PHE A 101 15.37 -10.72 -9.31
CA PHE A 101 14.62 -11.79 -8.67
C PHE A 101 15.18 -13.16 -9.11
N LEU A 102 15.65 -13.95 -8.18
CA LEU A 102 16.19 -15.29 -8.40
C LEU A 102 15.35 -16.29 -7.64
N GLY A 103 14.85 -17.32 -8.33
CA GLY A 103 14.09 -18.42 -7.74
C GLY A 103 14.72 -19.77 -8.07
N ARG A 104 14.70 -20.71 -7.11
CA ARG A 104 15.20 -22.07 -7.29
C ARG A 104 14.32 -23.08 -6.57
N ARG A 105 13.90 -24.14 -7.30
CA ARG A 105 13.30 -25.33 -6.70
C ARG A 105 14.41 -26.15 -6.04
N LEU A 106 14.21 -26.52 -4.78
CA LEU A 106 15.18 -27.27 -4.00
C LEU A 106 14.78 -28.73 -3.86
N TRP A 107 13.49 -28.97 -3.64
CA TRP A 107 12.85 -30.30 -3.53
C TRP A 107 11.36 -30.18 -3.81
N THR A 108 10.62 -31.26 -3.73
CA THR A 108 9.17 -31.27 -3.98
C THR A 108 8.43 -30.29 -3.06
N GLY A 109 7.82 -29.27 -3.65
CA GLY A 109 7.13 -28.20 -2.96
C GLY A 109 8.04 -27.21 -2.24
N GLY A 110 9.37 -27.42 -2.24
CA GLY A 110 10.34 -26.54 -1.58
C GLY A 110 11.06 -25.63 -2.57
N GLU A 111 10.99 -24.32 -2.35
CA GLU A 111 11.53 -23.27 -3.21
C GLU A 111 12.32 -22.26 -2.37
N ALA A 112 13.38 -21.68 -2.95
CA ALA A 112 14.16 -20.59 -2.35
C ALA A 112 14.17 -19.39 -3.30
N TYR A 113 14.11 -18.19 -2.70
CA TYR A 113 14.11 -16.93 -3.46
C TYR A 113 15.06 -15.93 -2.85
N VAL A 114 15.74 -15.18 -3.72
CA VAL A 114 16.65 -14.09 -3.36
C VAL A 114 16.40 -12.90 -4.26
N ASN A 115 16.12 -11.74 -3.67
CA ASN A 115 15.93 -10.50 -4.41
C ASN A 115 16.95 -9.47 -3.96
N VAL A 116 17.78 -9.03 -4.91
CA VAL A 116 18.75 -7.95 -4.71
C VAL A 116 18.21 -6.69 -5.35
N GLU A 117 18.08 -5.64 -4.57
CA GLU A 117 17.52 -4.37 -4.98
C GLU A 117 18.57 -3.25 -4.94
N LEU A 118 18.63 -2.49 -6.01
CA LEU A 118 19.36 -1.23 -6.09
C LEU A 118 18.37 -0.08 -5.98
N ILE A 119 18.64 0.88 -5.10
CA ILE A 119 17.75 2.00 -4.85
C ILE A 119 18.55 3.29 -4.73
N ALA A 120 18.00 4.38 -5.30
CA ALA A 120 18.53 5.74 -5.19
C ALA A 120 17.42 6.77 -5.37
N GLY A 121 17.64 7.98 -4.90
CA GLY A 121 16.74 9.12 -5.09
C GLY A 121 16.10 9.60 -3.82
N GLN A 122 15.11 10.46 -3.98
CA GLN A 122 14.39 11.08 -2.86
C GLN A 122 12.92 11.27 -3.24
N GLY A 123 12.02 11.06 -2.28
CA GLY A 123 10.64 11.50 -2.36
C GLY A 123 10.49 13.01 -2.14
N LEU A 124 9.35 13.56 -2.56
CA LEU A 124 9.00 14.95 -2.30
C LEU A 124 9.05 15.23 -0.78
N SER A 125 9.63 16.36 -0.43
CA SER A 125 9.85 16.79 0.97
C SER A 125 10.53 15.73 1.84
N ARG A 126 11.30 14.81 1.25
CA ARG A 126 11.93 13.65 1.90
C ARG A 126 10.91 12.71 2.57
N VAL A 127 9.77 12.52 1.92
CA VAL A 127 8.63 11.71 2.39
C VAL A 127 8.05 12.24 3.72
N LEU A 128 8.02 13.57 3.88
CA LEU A 128 7.49 14.24 5.08
C LEU A 128 6.25 15.07 4.74
N GLY A 129 5.35 15.21 5.72
CA GLY A 129 4.25 16.14 5.75
C GLY A 129 3.02 15.77 4.94
N LEU A 130 2.97 14.57 4.39
CA LEU A 130 1.77 13.92 3.85
C LEU A 130 1.51 12.64 4.64
N ALA A 131 0.26 12.36 4.98
CA ALA A 131 -0.10 11.09 5.59
C ALA A 131 -0.01 9.94 4.59
N ALA A 132 -0.31 10.23 3.32
CA ALA A 132 -0.23 9.32 2.19
C ALA A 132 0.75 9.84 1.14
N PRO A 133 2.06 9.54 1.25
CA PRO A 133 3.06 9.98 0.28
C PRO A 133 2.77 9.52 -1.15
N PRO A 134 3.13 10.34 -2.17
CA PRO A 134 2.76 10.06 -3.58
C PRO A 134 3.69 9.08 -4.28
N ASN A 135 4.65 8.46 -3.61
CA ASN A 135 5.65 7.59 -4.24
C ASN A 135 5.88 6.32 -3.44
N GLY A 136 5.25 5.22 -3.85
CA GLY A 136 5.38 3.90 -3.23
C GLY A 136 6.76 3.25 -3.37
N GLU A 137 7.63 3.80 -4.24
CA GLU A 137 8.99 3.32 -4.45
C GLU A 137 10.05 4.07 -3.62
N THR A 138 9.67 5.07 -2.81
CA THR A 138 10.57 5.78 -1.89
C THR A 138 10.25 5.48 -0.44
N TYR A 139 11.25 5.60 0.42
CA TYR A 139 11.13 5.43 1.85
C TYR A 139 11.67 6.64 2.61
N ARG A 140 11.31 6.76 3.87
CA ARG A 140 11.60 7.92 4.73
C ARG A 140 13.10 8.24 4.86
N VAL A 141 13.95 7.21 4.92
CA VAL A 141 15.41 7.34 5.07
C VAL A 141 16.10 7.09 3.72
N ASP A 142 15.75 7.87 2.73
CA ASP A 142 16.23 7.76 1.35
C ASP A 142 17.65 8.33 1.16
N SER A 143 18.23 8.09 0.01
CA SER A 143 19.56 8.55 -0.36
C SER A 143 19.67 8.81 -1.86
N THR A 144 20.28 9.92 -2.23
CA THR A 144 20.63 10.20 -3.63
C THR A 144 21.77 9.30 -4.16
N ARG A 145 22.48 8.60 -3.27
CA ARG A 145 23.51 7.63 -3.66
C ARG A 145 22.87 6.27 -3.88
N LEU A 146 23.28 5.59 -4.94
CA LEU A 146 22.87 4.21 -5.20
C LEU A 146 23.30 3.30 -4.05
N LYS A 147 22.35 2.57 -3.52
CA LYS A 147 22.55 1.57 -2.46
C LYS A 147 22.04 0.22 -2.92
N ALA A 148 22.80 -0.83 -2.60
CA ALA A 148 22.35 -2.22 -2.75
C ALA A 148 21.69 -2.68 -1.45
N ASN A 149 20.62 -3.43 -1.57
CA ASN A 149 19.84 -3.98 -0.48
C ASN A 149 19.43 -5.42 -0.78
N LEU A 150 19.50 -6.28 0.23
CA LEU A 150 18.83 -7.58 0.18
C LEU A 150 17.36 -7.36 0.53
N ALA A 151 16.51 -7.24 -0.50
CA ALA A 151 15.09 -6.99 -0.35
C ALA A 151 14.38 -8.23 0.20
N ARG A 152 14.56 -9.38 -0.44
CA ARG A 152 13.96 -10.65 0.00
C ARG A 152 14.99 -11.76 0.03
N LEU A 153 14.83 -12.66 1.00
CA LEU A 153 15.55 -13.93 1.12
C LEU A 153 14.67 -14.90 1.90
N PHE A 154 14.00 -15.81 1.22
CA PHE A 154 13.06 -16.70 1.88
C PHE A 154 13.00 -18.09 1.27
N LEU A 155 12.55 -19.03 2.09
CA LEU A 155 12.15 -20.37 1.71
C LEU A 155 10.63 -20.45 1.71
N ARG A 156 10.08 -21.12 0.69
CA ARG A 156 8.65 -21.43 0.60
C ARG A 156 8.48 -22.93 0.48
N GLN A 157 7.66 -23.53 1.36
CA GLN A 157 7.26 -24.93 1.26
C GLN A 157 5.77 -25.02 1.00
N THR A 158 5.39 -25.68 -0.08
CA THR A 158 4.02 -26.00 -0.41
C THR A 158 3.75 -27.47 -0.10
N PHE A 159 2.71 -27.72 0.69
CA PHE A 159 2.17 -29.04 0.97
C PHE A 159 0.86 -29.20 0.22
N ALA A 160 0.83 -30.03 -0.81
CA ALA A 160 -0.40 -30.38 -1.51
C ALA A 160 -1.30 -31.20 -0.57
N LEU A 161 -2.57 -30.83 -0.47
CA LEU A 161 -3.57 -31.57 0.30
C LEU A 161 -4.35 -32.50 -0.63
N ASP A 162 -5.08 -31.93 -1.58
CA ASP A 162 -5.85 -32.65 -2.60
C ASP A 162 -6.29 -31.65 -3.69
N GLY A 163 -7.01 -32.15 -4.69
CA GLY A 163 -7.57 -31.35 -5.78
C GLY A 163 -6.67 -31.28 -7.01
N GLU A 164 -7.25 -30.80 -8.08
CA GLU A 164 -6.55 -30.59 -9.36
C GLU A 164 -5.50 -29.50 -9.23
N GLY A 165 -4.40 -29.64 -9.97
CA GLY A 165 -3.35 -28.62 -9.99
C GLY A 165 -3.75 -27.43 -10.84
N GLU A 166 -3.58 -26.23 -10.32
CA GLU A 166 -3.67 -24.96 -11.04
C GLU A 166 -2.36 -24.70 -11.79
N ALA A 167 -2.44 -24.23 -13.04
CA ALA A 167 -1.28 -23.74 -13.76
C ALA A 167 -0.71 -22.51 -13.07
N GLN A 168 0.61 -22.43 -13.05
CA GLN A 168 1.37 -21.31 -12.44
C GLN A 168 2.40 -20.84 -13.45
N ASP A 169 2.33 -19.57 -13.81
CA ASP A 169 3.26 -18.95 -14.73
C ASP A 169 4.61 -18.61 -14.05
N ASP A 170 5.64 -18.40 -14.87
CA ASP A 170 6.93 -17.89 -14.41
C ASP A 170 6.82 -16.38 -14.17
N GLU A 171 6.90 -15.97 -12.90
CA GLU A 171 6.76 -14.57 -12.47
C GLU A 171 7.79 -14.23 -11.39
N GLU A 172 7.85 -12.98 -10.98
CA GLU A 172 8.66 -12.54 -9.84
C GLU A 172 8.30 -13.36 -8.59
N ASN A 173 9.33 -14.01 -7.99
CA ASN A 173 9.15 -14.88 -6.82
C ASN A 173 8.17 -16.04 -7.01
N GLN A 174 8.05 -16.55 -8.24
CA GLN A 174 7.19 -17.64 -8.62
C GLN A 174 7.84 -18.50 -9.71
N LEU A 175 7.92 -19.81 -9.49
CA LEU A 175 8.40 -20.76 -10.48
C LEU A 175 7.25 -21.27 -11.34
N GLN A 176 7.49 -21.43 -12.65
CA GLN A 176 6.54 -22.07 -13.54
C GLN A 176 6.29 -23.52 -13.15
N GLY A 177 5.02 -23.95 -13.24
CA GLY A 177 4.63 -25.32 -12.95
C GLY A 177 3.15 -25.48 -12.65
N ARG A 178 2.83 -26.47 -11.85
CA ARG A 178 1.48 -26.70 -11.32
C ARG A 178 1.51 -26.73 -9.80
N ARG A 179 0.53 -26.12 -9.17
CA ARG A 179 0.35 -26.16 -7.71
C ARG A 179 -1.03 -26.72 -7.38
N ALA A 180 -1.14 -27.50 -6.31
CA ALA A 180 -2.42 -28.03 -5.86
C ALA A 180 -3.39 -26.88 -5.50
N ALA A 181 -4.65 -27.00 -5.92
CA ALA A 181 -5.69 -26.02 -5.61
C ALA A 181 -5.93 -25.94 -4.09
N ARG A 182 -5.91 -27.10 -3.41
CA ARG A 182 -5.97 -27.18 -1.93
C ARG A 182 -4.59 -27.48 -1.40
N ARG A 183 -4.06 -26.56 -0.63
CA ARG A 183 -2.66 -26.61 -0.16
C ARG A 183 -2.46 -25.81 1.12
N ILE A 184 -1.39 -26.15 1.81
CA ILE A 184 -0.78 -25.32 2.86
C ILE A 184 0.53 -24.78 2.31
N VAL A 185 0.80 -23.50 2.52
CA VAL A 185 2.06 -22.85 2.16
C VAL A 185 2.69 -22.29 3.41
N VAL A 186 3.98 -22.57 3.60
CA VAL A 186 4.79 -21.99 4.69
C VAL A 186 5.90 -21.18 4.03
N THR A 187 5.97 -19.91 4.34
CA THR A 187 7.05 -19.01 3.90
C THR A 187 7.82 -18.52 5.12
N ILE A 188 9.15 -18.66 5.10
CA ILE A 188 10.03 -18.22 6.19
C ILE A 188 11.23 -17.48 5.64
N GLY A 189 11.56 -16.33 6.22
CA GLY A 189 12.71 -15.53 5.82
C GLY A 189 12.43 -14.03 5.81
N LYS A 190 13.17 -13.31 4.96
CA LYS A 190 12.98 -11.89 4.73
C LYS A 190 11.98 -11.66 3.58
N ILE A 191 10.85 -11.02 3.85
CA ILE A 191 9.77 -10.70 2.90
C ILE A 191 9.17 -9.34 3.22
N SER A 192 8.25 -8.83 2.38
CA SER A 192 7.30 -7.79 2.78
C SER A 192 6.03 -8.44 3.33
N GLY A 193 5.39 -7.84 4.33
CA GLY A 193 4.07 -8.29 4.78
C GLY A 193 3.05 -8.28 3.64
N THR A 194 3.13 -7.32 2.75
CA THR A 194 2.25 -7.17 1.58
C THR A 194 2.49 -8.22 0.49
N ASP A 195 3.58 -8.98 0.51
CA ASP A 195 3.77 -10.13 -0.41
C ASP A 195 2.76 -11.25 -0.16
N VAL A 196 2.14 -11.28 1.03
CA VAL A 196 1.23 -12.36 1.46
C VAL A 196 -0.16 -11.82 1.80
N PHE A 197 -0.24 -10.62 2.38
CA PHE A 197 -1.47 -10.04 2.91
C PHE A 197 -1.91 -8.80 2.12
N ASP A 198 -3.20 -8.48 2.20
CA ASP A 198 -3.84 -7.30 1.57
C ASP A 198 -3.70 -7.24 0.05
N ALA A 199 -3.55 -8.37 -0.63
CA ALA A 199 -3.47 -8.43 -2.08
C ALA A 199 -4.72 -7.81 -2.75
N ASN A 200 -4.54 -7.13 -3.89
CA ASN A 200 -5.63 -6.56 -4.68
C ASN A 200 -5.22 -6.48 -6.16
N ALA A 201 -6.04 -7.00 -7.06
CA ALA A 201 -5.73 -7.05 -8.48
C ALA A 201 -5.64 -5.66 -9.15
N TYR A 202 -6.26 -4.63 -8.57
CA TYR A 202 -6.40 -3.32 -9.18
C TYR A 202 -5.60 -2.22 -8.49
N ALA A 203 -5.13 -2.47 -7.26
CA ALA A 203 -4.38 -1.50 -6.48
C ALA A 203 -3.47 -2.23 -5.47
N HIS A 204 -2.27 -2.63 -5.89
CA HIS A 204 -1.32 -3.33 -5.05
C HIS A 204 0.14 -3.11 -5.46
N GLU A 205 0.42 -2.93 -6.75
CA GLU A 205 1.77 -2.78 -7.26
C GLU A 205 2.08 -1.32 -7.64
N PRO A 206 2.87 -0.58 -6.83
CA PRO A 206 3.13 0.84 -7.07
C PRO A 206 3.93 1.11 -8.35
N ARG A 207 4.63 0.12 -8.93
CA ARG A 207 5.38 0.28 -10.17
C ARG A 207 4.50 0.33 -11.40
N THR A 208 3.33 -0.29 -11.35
CA THR A 208 2.47 -0.47 -12.53
C THR A 208 1.02 0.00 -12.35
N GLN A 209 0.60 0.27 -11.11
CA GLN A 209 -0.73 0.72 -10.73
C GLN A 209 -0.66 2.06 -9.98
N PHE A 210 -1.57 2.29 -9.02
CA PHE A 210 -1.56 3.45 -8.13
C PHE A 210 -0.28 3.48 -7.29
N ASN A 211 0.34 4.65 -7.20
CA ASN A 211 1.62 4.82 -6.54
C ASN A 211 1.50 5.44 -5.13
N ASN A 212 0.35 6.01 -4.82
CA ASN A 212 0.07 6.61 -3.52
C ASN A 212 0.04 5.56 -2.41
N TRP A 213 0.69 5.86 -1.27
CA TRP A 213 0.82 4.92 -0.14
C TRP A 213 -0.52 4.48 0.45
N SER A 214 -1.57 5.31 0.40
CA SER A 214 -2.89 4.94 0.91
C SER A 214 -3.76 4.17 -0.09
N LEU A 215 -3.27 3.94 -1.32
CA LEU A 215 -4.02 3.24 -2.37
C LEU A 215 -3.49 1.83 -2.64
N TRP A 216 -2.16 1.62 -2.67
CA TRP A 216 -1.60 0.31 -3.01
C TRP A 216 -1.59 -0.69 -1.86
N ALA A 217 -1.77 -0.24 -0.61
CA ALA A 217 -1.94 -1.08 0.58
C ALA A 217 -2.99 -0.49 1.51
N ASN A 218 -3.44 -1.26 2.51
CA ASN A 218 -4.33 -0.76 3.56
C ASN A 218 -3.57 0.25 4.43
N ALA A 219 -3.88 1.52 4.28
CA ALA A 219 -3.13 2.59 4.90
C ALA A 219 -3.20 2.60 6.44
N ALA A 220 -4.24 2.02 7.06
CA ALA A 220 -4.33 1.92 8.51
C ALA A 220 -3.69 0.63 9.07
N TRP A 221 -3.15 -0.22 8.22
CA TRP A 221 -2.37 -1.37 8.65
C TRP A 221 -0.89 -0.96 8.80
N ASP A 222 -0.47 -0.74 10.04
CA ASP A 222 0.92 -0.46 10.41
C ASP A 222 1.71 -1.79 10.28
N TYR A 223 1.93 -2.25 9.03
CA TYR A 223 2.51 -3.57 8.79
C TYR A 223 3.98 -3.63 9.19
N PRO A 224 4.41 -4.73 9.85
CA PRO A 224 5.78 -4.87 10.33
C PRO A 224 6.79 -4.79 9.20
N ALA A 225 7.68 -3.80 9.25
CA ALA A 225 8.72 -3.63 8.24
C ALA A 225 9.83 -2.68 8.71
N ASP A 226 11.05 -2.87 8.15
CA ASP A 226 12.06 -1.82 8.17
C ASP A 226 11.63 -0.64 7.28
N THR A 227 12.35 0.47 7.32
CA THR A 227 12.05 1.67 6.51
C THR A 227 11.99 1.41 5.01
N ARG A 228 12.40 0.24 4.52
CA ARG A 228 12.35 -0.17 3.11
C ARG A 228 11.16 -1.07 2.78
N GLY A 229 10.32 -1.41 3.76
CA GLY A 229 9.14 -2.24 3.57
C GLY A 229 9.36 -3.75 3.72
N TYR A 230 10.51 -4.20 4.22
CA TYR A 230 10.85 -5.61 4.38
C TYR A 230 11.04 -5.98 5.85
N THR A 231 10.75 -7.25 6.19
CA THR A 231 10.91 -7.78 7.54
C THR A 231 11.29 -9.25 7.51
N TRP A 232 11.78 -9.78 8.63
CA TRP A 232 12.00 -11.20 8.85
C TRP A 232 10.79 -11.81 9.57
N GLY A 233 10.35 -12.97 9.12
CA GLY A 233 9.23 -13.64 9.78
C GLY A 233 8.81 -14.93 9.12
N VAL A 234 7.61 -15.37 9.50
CA VAL A 234 6.96 -16.57 8.99
C VAL A 234 5.54 -16.23 8.58
N ALA A 235 5.11 -16.78 7.45
CA ALA A 235 3.72 -16.76 7.01
C ALA A 235 3.23 -18.19 6.75
N LEU A 236 2.00 -18.48 7.18
CA LEU A 236 1.29 -19.72 6.95
C LEU A 236 0.01 -19.41 6.18
N GLU A 237 -0.21 -20.09 5.07
CA GLU A 237 -1.39 -19.92 4.23
C GLU A 237 -2.10 -21.25 4.03
N LEU A 238 -3.40 -21.29 4.21
CA LEU A 238 -4.26 -22.42 3.90
C LEU A 238 -5.21 -22.03 2.77
N TYR A 239 -5.13 -22.73 1.65
CA TYR A 239 -6.03 -22.57 0.51
C TYR A 239 -7.01 -23.75 0.43
N ARG A 240 -8.29 -23.47 0.38
CA ARG A 240 -9.35 -24.45 0.24
C ARG A 240 -10.52 -23.89 -0.57
N ASP A 241 -10.64 -24.34 -1.81
CA ASP A 241 -11.68 -23.91 -2.74
C ASP A 241 -11.70 -22.39 -2.93
N ALA A 242 -12.81 -21.73 -2.58
CA ALA A 242 -12.95 -20.27 -2.66
C ALA A 242 -12.32 -19.51 -1.47
N TRP A 243 -11.81 -20.20 -0.45
CA TRP A 243 -11.32 -19.60 0.78
C TRP A 243 -9.81 -19.68 0.90
N ALA A 244 -9.22 -18.64 1.47
CA ALA A 244 -7.88 -18.69 2.00
C ALA A 244 -7.85 -18.09 3.41
N VAL A 245 -7.03 -18.69 4.28
CA VAL A 245 -6.74 -18.16 5.61
C VAL A 245 -5.23 -18.01 5.71
N ARG A 246 -4.77 -16.83 6.11
CA ARG A 246 -3.35 -16.50 6.22
C ARG A 246 -3.03 -16.03 7.63
N LEU A 247 -1.93 -16.51 8.17
CA LEU A 247 -1.38 -16.10 9.46
C LEU A 247 0.06 -15.67 9.23
N GLY A 248 0.51 -14.59 9.87
CA GLY A 248 1.89 -14.14 9.82
C GLY A 248 2.36 -13.66 11.16
N SER A 249 3.66 -13.82 11.42
CA SER A 249 4.35 -13.23 12.56
C SER A 249 5.71 -12.71 12.09
N PHE A 250 5.99 -11.43 12.34
CA PHE A 250 7.09 -10.68 11.75
C PHE A 250 7.83 -9.85 12.79
N MET A 251 9.13 -9.65 12.57
CA MET A 251 9.94 -8.78 13.44
C MET A 251 9.59 -7.31 13.22
N GLU A 252 9.63 -6.54 14.29
CA GLU A 252 9.49 -5.08 14.27
C GLU A 252 10.84 -4.37 14.38
N PRO A 253 11.01 -3.19 13.78
CA PRO A 253 12.23 -2.41 13.96
C PRO A 253 12.37 -1.87 15.40
N ARG A 254 13.61 -1.50 15.78
CA ARG A 254 13.92 -0.90 17.11
C ARG A 254 13.34 0.51 17.29
N GLU A 255 13.17 1.22 16.19
CA GLU A 255 12.68 2.60 16.15
C GLU A 255 11.62 2.73 15.08
N ALA A 256 10.71 3.67 15.25
CA ALA A 256 9.69 3.97 14.26
C ALA A 256 10.32 4.24 12.89
N ASN A 257 9.90 3.48 11.88
CA ASN A 257 10.43 3.50 10.52
C ASN A 257 11.97 3.34 10.45
N GLY A 258 12.54 2.50 11.35
CA GLY A 258 13.97 2.25 11.47
C GLY A 258 14.49 1.19 10.49
N LEU A 259 15.83 1.06 10.41
CA LEU A 259 16.51 0.03 9.60
C LEU A 259 16.81 -1.24 10.37
N GLU A 260 17.05 -1.11 11.68
CA GLU A 260 17.49 -2.20 12.52
C GLU A 260 16.32 -2.85 13.24
N PHE A 261 16.25 -4.18 13.19
CA PHE A 261 15.21 -4.94 13.89
C PHE A 261 15.51 -5.09 15.37
N ASP A 262 14.46 -5.13 16.18
CA ASP A 262 14.57 -5.56 17.56
C ASP A 262 14.60 -7.10 17.60
N HIS A 263 15.62 -7.64 18.25
CA HIS A 263 15.79 -9.09 18.35
C HIS A 263 15.06 -9.72 19.55
N ASP A 264 14.48 -8.91 20.41
CA ASP A 264 13.56 -9.41 21.45
C ASP A 264 12.17 -9.61 20.85
N VAL A 265 12.02 -10.68 20.08
CA VAL A 265 10.75 -11.03 19.41
C VAL A 265 9.59 -11.29 20.37
N SER A 266 9.85 -11.41 21.68
CA SER A 266 8.76 -11.51 22.66
C SER A 266 8.10 -10.16 22.93
N GLN A 267 8.75 -9.05 22.60
CA GLN A 267 8.29 -7.68 22.83
C GLN A 267 8.22 -6.82 21.55
N ALA A 268 8.80 -7.32 20.45
CA ALA A 268 8.88 -6.62 19.17
C ALA A 268 8.54 -7.56 18.01
N HIS A 269 7.24 -7.73 17.77
CA HIS A 269 6.71 -8.53 16.66
C HIS A 269 5.34 -7.99 16.26
N GLY A 270 4.99 -8.22 15.00
CA GLY A 270 3.64 -7.95 14.50
C GLY A 270 3.01 -9.24 14.00
N ASP A 271 1.81 -9.52 14.50
CA ASP A 271 1.01 -10.67 14.10
C ASP A 271 -0.13 -10.21 13.21
N VAL A 272 -0.44 -11.01 12.19
CA VAL A 272 -1.51 -10.71 11.24
C VAL A 272 -2.30 -11.96 10.90
N LEU A 273 -3.61 -11.80 10.83
CA LEU A 273 -4.58 -12.79 10.34
C LEU A 273 -5.34 -12.17 9.17
N GLU A 274 -5.42 -12.89 8.05
CA GLU A 274 -6.30 -12.52 6.95
C GLU A 274 -7.17 -13.70 6.54
N VAL A 275 -8.44 -13.42 6.28
CA VAL A 275 -9.39 -14.37 5.68
C VAL A 275 -9.83 -13.80 4.34
N GLU A 276 -9.64 -14.56 3.27
CA GLU A 276 -10.07 -14.24 1.91
C GLU A 276 -11.19 -15.16 1.46
N HIS A 277 -12.19 -14.57 0.82
CA HIS A 277 -13.20 -15.30 0.05
C HIS A 277 -13.21 -14.82 -1.39
N ARG A 278 -12.88 -15.73 -2.32
CA ARG A 278 -12.96 -15.50 -3.76
C ARG A 278 -14.34 -15.87 -4.28
N HIS A 279 -14.87 -15.05 -5.17
CA HIS A 279 -16.20 -15.26 -5.74
C HIS A 279 -16.24 -14.83 -7.20
N ALA A 280 -17.32 -15.17 -7.87
CA ALA A 280 -17.61 -14.70 -9.22
C ALA A 280 -19.01 -14.08 -9.26
N LEU A 281 -19.13 -12.80 -9.59
CA LEU A 281 -20.39 -12.14 -9.89
C LEU A 281 -20.59 -12.10 -11.41
N SER A 282 -21.65 -12.69 -11.90
CA SER A 282 -21.91 -12.80 -13.34
C SER A 282 -20.71 -13.37 -14.13
N LYS A 283 -20.04 -14.40 -13.58
CA LYS A 283 -18.82 -15.05 -14.11
C LYS A 283 -17.57 -14.15 -14.11
N ARG A 284 -17.57 -13.03 -13.40
CA ARG A 284 -16.43 -12.12 -13.27
C ARG A 284 -15.79 -12.27 -11.91
N PRO A 285 -14.46 -12.36 -11.86
CA PRO A 285 -13.75 -12.59 -10.60
C PRO A 285 -13.87 -11.42 -9.64
N GLY A 286 -13.90 -11.75 -8.38
CA GLY A 286 -13.81 -10.80 -7.28
C GLY A 286 -13.34 -11.49 -6.00
N ALA A 287 -12.88 -10.70 -5.05
CA ALA A 287 -12.48 -11.19 -3.75
C ALA A 287 -12.83 -10.20 -2.64
N VAL A 288 -13.05 -10.75 -1.46
CA VAL A 288 -13.23 -10.02 -0.20
C VAL A 288 -12.19 -10.54 0.76
N ARG A 289 -11.42 -9.61 1.38
CA ARG A 289 -10.43 -9.93 2.40
C ARG A 289 -10.72 -9.14 3.66
N VAL A 290 -10.62 -9.81 4.79
CA VAL A 290 -10.70 -9.19 6.12
C VAL A 290 -9.39 -9.50 6.83
N LEU A 291 -8.72 -8.45 7.26
CA LEU A 291 -7.44 -8.50 7.94
C LEU A 291 -7.60 -8.00 9.38
N ALA A 292 -6.92 -8.65 10.31
CA ALA A 292 -6.73 -8.18 11.67
C ALA A 292 -5.24 -8.25 12.00
N PHE A 293 -4.71 -7.25 12.71
CA PHE A 293 -3.32 -7.23 13.11
C PHE A 293 -3.13 -6.82 14.56
N TRP A 294 -2.02 -7.23 15.13
CA TRP A 294 -1.61 -6.88 16.48
C TRP A 294 -0.08 -6.76 16.52
N ASN A 295 0.38 -5.54 16.69
CA ASN A 295 1.80 -5.23 16.77
C ASN A 295 2.23 -4.98 18.21
N HIS A 296 3.40 -5.50 18.55
CA HIS A 296 4.14 -5.18 19.76
C HIS A 296 5.48 -4.54 19.35
N ALA A 297 5.77 -3.37 19.88
CA ALA A 297 7.06 -2.70 19.64
C ALA A 297 7.39 -1.73 20.77
N ARG A 298 8.52 -1.06 20.66
CA ARG A 298 8.94 -0.05 21.63
C ARG A 298 8.27 1.31 21.37
N MET A 299 6.96 1.30 21.17
CA MET A 299 6.18 2.50 20.80
C MET A 299 6.00 3.47 21.97
N GLY A 300 5.91 4.76 21.64
CA GLY A 300 5.46 5.79 22.56
C GLY A 300 3.93 5.91 22.54
N VAL A 301 3.36 6.47 23.60
CA VAL A 301 1.92 6.68 23.80
C VAL A 301 1.61 8.17 23.73
N TYR A 302 0.78 8.61 22.80
CA TYR A 302 0.46 10.02 22.57
C TYR A 302 -0.08 10.72 23.83
N ARG A 303 -1.00 10.07 24.56
CA ARG A 303 -1.57 10.64 25.78
C ARG A 303 -0.53 10.82 26.88
N GLU A 304 0.36 9.87 27.08
CA GLU A 304 1.45 9.97 28.05
C GLU A 304 2.40 11.12 27.69
N ALA A 305 2.73 11.31 26.40
CA ALA A 305 3.58 12.41 25.96
C ALA A 305 2.94 13.78 26.21
N LEU A 306 1.62 13.91 25.96
CA LEU A 306 0.86 15.12 26.26
C LEU A 306 0.78 15.42 27.76
N GLU A 307 0.60 14.41 28.60
CA GLU A 307 0.58 14.57 30.06
C GLU A 307 1.95 14.96 30.60
N PHE A 308 3.03 14.42 30.04
CA PHE A 308 4.39 14.73 30.44
C PHE A 308 4.84 16.15 30.03
N ALA A 309 4.52 16.57 28.80
CA ALA A 309 4.92 17.88 28.26
C ALA A 309 3.81 18.48 27.37
N PRO A 310 2.75 19.09 27.95
CA PRO A 310 1.57 19.53 27.20
C PRO A 310 1.82 20.57 26.10
N ALA A 311 2.87 21.38 26.22
CA ALA A 311 3.18 22.48 25.30
C ALA A 311 4.21 22.09 24.20
N ALA A 312 4.93 21.01 24.38
CA ALA A 312 5.93 20.52 23.43
C ALA A 312 6.13 19.01 23.65
N PRO A 313 5.12 18.19 23.35
CA PRO A 313 5.19 16.75 23.61
C PRO A 313 6.20 16.07 22.69
N ASP A 314 6.97 15.16 23.25
CA ASP A 314 7.91 14.31 22.53
C ASP A 314 7.53 12.84 22.78
N ILE A 315 7.01 12.18 21.74
CA ILE A 315 6.54 10.79 21.80
C ILE A 315 7.66 9.83 22.20
N THR A 316 8.91 10.14 21.84
CA THR A 316 10.07 9.28 22.10
C THR A 316 10.36 9.11 23.58
N THR A 317 9.95 10.07 24.40
CA THR A 317 10.15 10.06 25.88
C THR A 317 9.25 9.03 26.58
N THR A 318 8.20 8.57 25.91
CA THR A 318 7.24 7.60 26.45
C THR A 318 7.41 6.19 25.87
N ARG A 319 8.42 6.00 25.02
CA ARG A 319 8.72 4.69 24.41
C ARG A 319 9.07 3.65 25.46
N ALA A 320 8.36 2.52 25.42
CA ALA A 320 8.60 1.37 26.29
C ALA A 320 8.42 0.06 25.52
N PRO A 321 9.22 -0.99 25.83
CA PRO A 321 9.08 -2.29 25.17
C PRO A 321 7.70 -2.91 25.36
N GLY A 322 7.23 -3.67 24.35
CA GLY A 322 5.97 -4.41 24.42
C GLY A 322 4.70 -3.56 24.40
N ARG A 323 4.79 -2.28 24.03
CA ARG A 323 3.57 -1.49 23.74
C ARG A 323 2.84 -2.09 22.55
N SER A 324 1.51 -2.03 22.59
CA SER A 324 0.65 -2.70 21.61
C SER A 324 -0.12 -1.72 20.75
N LYS A 325 -0.28 -2.05 19.47
CA LYS A 325 -1.24 -1.46 18.54
C LYS A 325 -1.99 -2.57 17.83
N TYR A 326 -3.30 -2.40 17.64
CA TYR A 326 -4.11 -3.36 16.89
C TYR A 326 -5.07 -2.66 15.94
N GLY A 327 -5.49 -3.39 14.91
CA GLY A 327 -6.41 -2.83 13.94
C GLY A 327 -7.01 -3.87 13.02
N PHE A 328 -7.85 -3.37 12.09
CA PHE A 328 -8.60 -4.18 11.15
C PHE A 328 -8.58 -3.55 9.76
N GLY A 329 -8.60 -4.41 8.74
CA GLY A 329 -8.69 -4.03 7.35
C GLY A 329 -9.79 -4.79 6.62
N LEU A 330 -10.45 -4.10 5.69
CA LEU A 330 -11.34 -4.67 4.69
C LEU A 330 -10.78 -4.32 3.31
N ASN A 331 -10.69 -5.30 2.42
CA ASN A 331 -10.22 -5.14 1.07
C ASN A 331 -11.16 -5.89 0.13
N LEU A 332 -11.74 -5.18 -0.81
CA LEU A 332 -12.67 -5.70 -1.82
C LEU A 332 -12.13 -5.44 -3.21
N GLU A 333 -12.31 -6.40 -4.10
CA GLU A 333 -12.04 -6.23 -5.53
C GLU A 333 -13.12 -6.94 -6.35
N GLN A 334 -13.49 -6.34 -7.49
CA GLN A 334 -14.46 -6.94 -8.40
C GLN A 334 -14.23 -6.47 -9.83
N GLU A 335 -14.15 -7.39 -10.76
CA GLU A 335 -14.32 -7.08 -12.18
C GLU A 335 -15.78 -6.82 -12.49
N ILE A 336 -16.13 -5.63 -12.97
CA ILE A 336 -17.52 -5.23 -13.26
C ILE A 336 -17.91 -5.57 -14.69
N VAL A 337 -17.06 -5.19 -15.64
CA VAL A 337 -17.12 -5.60 -17.03
C VAL A 337 -15.72 -5.97 -17.48
N SER A 338 -15.58 -6.71 -18.60
CA SER A 338 -14.26 -7.14 -19.07
C SER A 338 -13.30 -5.96 -19.16
N GLY A 339 -12.17 -6.06 -18.46
CA GLY A 339 -11.16 -5.02 -18.42
C GLY A 339 -11.47 -3.81 -17.53
N VAL A 340 -12.57 -3.83 -16.76
CA VAL A 340 -12.89 -2.78 -15.79
C VAL A 340 -13.01 -3.38 -14.40
N GLY A 341 -12.08 -3.06 -13.53
CA GLY A 341 -12.10 -3.47 -12.14
C GLY A 341 -12.36 -2.32 -11.18
N ILE A 342 -12.98 -2.63 -10.07
CA ILE A 342 -13.14 -1.72 -8.94
C ILE A 342 -12.51 -2.32 -7.69
N PHE A 343 -12.05 -1.46 -6.80
CA PHE A 343 -11.57 -1.87 -5.48
C PHE A 343 -12.08 -0.92 -4.39
N LEU A 344 -12.16 -1.46 -3.18
CA LEU A 344 -12.37 -0.68 -1.97
C LEU A 344 -11.44 -1.22 -0.88
N ARG A 345 -10.75 -0.32 -0.18
CA ARG A 345 -10.07 -0.62 1.08
C ARG A 345 -10.64 0.24 2.20
N ALA A 346 -10.84 -0.35 3.35
CA ALA A 346 -11.15 0.36 4.58
C ALA A 346 -10.23 -0.15 5.68
N GLY A 347 -9.74 0.74 6.53
CA GLY A 347 -8.83 0.40 7.61
C GLY A 347 -9.09 1.21 8.86
N TRP A 348 -8.77 0.61 9.99
CA TRP A 348 -8.83 1.24 11.30
C TRP A 348 -7.80 0.62 12.23
N ASN A 349 -7.14 1.45 13.04
CA ASN A 349 -6.38 1.01 14.20
C ASN A 349 -6.69 1.87 15.44
N ASP A 350 -6.26 1.44 16.60
CA ASP A 350 -6.60 2.05 17.87
C ASP A 350 -5.96 3.43 18.10
N GLY A 351 -4.87 3.77 17.38
CA GLY A 351 -4.22 5.09 17.33
C GLY A 351 -3.79 5.65 18.69
N LYS A 352 -3.50 4.79 19.66
CA LYS A 352 -3.05 5.21 20.99
C LYS A 352 -1.55 5.42 21.05
N THR A 353 -0.82 4.63 20.26
CA THR A 353 0.63 4.67 20.16
C THR A 353 1.06 5.27 18.83
N GLU A 354 2.30 5.74 18.76
CA GLU A 354 2.90 6.19 17.48
C GLU A 354 2.83 5.10 16.42
N SER A 355 2.74 5.48 15.14
CA SER A 355 2.91 4.54 14.03
C SER A 355 4.36 4.07 13.96
N TRP A 356 4.55 2.77 13.63
CA TRP A 356 5.86 2.16 13.80
C TRP A 356 6.59 1.90 12.48
N ALA A 357 5.87 1.48 11.46
CA ALA A 357 6.51 1.02 10.23
C ALA A 357 6.01 1.68 8.95
N PHE A 358 4.72 1.91 8.75
CA PHE A 358 4.18 2.28 7.45
C PHE A 358 3.70 3.73 7.37
N THR A 359 2.40 3.99 7.56
CA THR A 359 1.82 5.34 7.49
C THR A 359 1.38 5.83 8.87
N GLU A 360 1.30 7.15 9.05
CA GLU A 360 0.69 7.73 10.25
C GLU A 360 -0.81 7.95 10.04
N ILE A 361 -1.53 6.88 9.67
CA ILE A 361 -2.97 6.88 9.39
C ILE A 361 -3.67 5.85 10.29
N GLU A 362 -4.69 6.28 11.05
CA GLU A 362 -5.45 5.37 11.90
C GLU A 362 -6.83 5.01 11.32
N ARG A 363 -7.32 5.78 10.36
CA ARG A 363 -8.59 5.52 9.65
C ARG A 363 -8.39 5.78 8.17
N ALA A 364 -8.69 4.81 7.37
CA ALA A 364 -8.55 4.91 5.93
C ALA A 364 -9.81 4.41 5.23
N LEU A 365 -10.18 5.08 4.15
CA LEU A 365 -11.15 4.59 3.18
C LEU A 365 -10.63 4.96 1.78
N ALA A 366 -10.37 3.95 0.96
CA ALA A 366 -9.97 4.11 -0.43
C ALA A 366 -10.96 3.42 -1.36
N LEU A 367 -11.28 4.05 -2.47
CA LEU A 367 -12.15 3.53 -3.52
C LEU A 367 -11.58 3.93 -4.88
N GLY A 368 -11.48 2.98 -5.79
CA GLY A 368 -10.98 3.26 -7.12
C GLY A 368 -11.40 2.25 -8.16
N SER A 369 -10.98 2.54 -9.38
CA SER A 369 -11.24 1.71 -10.55
C SER A 369 -10.06 1.76 -11.50
N THR A 370 -9.85 0.65 -12.21
CA THR A 370 -8.94 0.58 -13.34
C THR A 370 -9.66 0.13 -14.60
N VAL A 371 -9.25 0.66 -15.74
CA VAL A 371 -9.82 0.36 -17.06
C VAL A 371 -8.70 0.01 -18.03
N ARG A 372 -8.73 -1.19 -18.59
CA ARG A 372 -7.84 -1.57 -19.69
C ARG A 372 -8.16 -0.79 -20.96
N GLY A 373 -7.14 -0.60 -21.79
CA GLY A 373 -7.23 0.20 -22.99
C GLY A 373 -7.98 -0.43 -24.18
N ASP A 374 -8.76 -1.50 -23.98
CA ASP A 374 -9.55 -2.13 -25.05
C ASP A 374 -10.50 -1.13 -25.77
N PRO A 375 -11.21 -0.21 -25.06
CA PRO A 375 -12.09 0.76 -25.70
C PRO A 375 -11.40 1.71 -26.67
N TRP A 376 -10.12 2.02 -26.45
CA TRP A 376 -9.32 2.88 -27.34
C TRP A 376 -8.25 2.11 -28.13
N LYS A 377 -8.44 0.77 -28.30
CA LYS A 377 -7.62 -0.13 -29.12
C LYS A 377 -6.15 -0.24 -28.68
N ARG A 378 -5.92 -0.10 -27.38
CA ARG A 378 -4.60 -0.28 -26.74
C ARG A 378 -4.71 -1.22 -25.54
N PRO A 379 -4.99 -2.53 -25.75
CA PRO A 379 -5.39 -3.46 -24.69
C PRO A 379 -4.34 -3.68 -23.58
N ARG A 380 -3.09 -3.28 -23.81
CA ARG A 380 -2.01 -3.34 -22.80
C ARG A 380 -1.87 -2.05 -21.99
N ASP A 381 -2.57 -0.98 -22.37
CA ASP A 381 -2.61 0.24 -21.58
C ASP A 381 -3.58 0.10 -20.40
N LEU A 382 -3.37 0.89 -19.36
CA LEU A 382 -4.20 0.91 -18.16
C LEU A 382 -4.48 2.36 -17.76
N PHE A 383 -5.72 2.69 -17.52
CA PHE A 383 -6.14 3.92 -16.85
C PHE A 383 -6.64 3.58 -15.45
N GLY A 384 -6.25 4.35 -14.45
CA GLY A 384 -6.74 4.23 -13.08
C GLY A 384 -7.20 5.57 -12.52
N VAL A 385 -8.22 5.53 -11.67
CA VAL A 385 -8.66 6.67 -10.86
C VAL A 385 -9.12 6.18 -9.50
N ALA A 386 -8.71 6.87 -8.44
CA ALA A 386 -9.06 6.52 -7.07
C ALA A 386 -9.17 7.75 -6.18
N VAL A 387 -9.90 7.59 -5.08
CA VAL A 387 -9.95 8.55 -3.98
C VAL A 387 -9.59 7.84 -2.68
N ALA A 388 -8.87 8.54 -1.80
CA ALA A 388 -8.60 8.09 -0.45
C ALA A 388 -8.98 9.17 0.56
N LEU A 389 -9.53 8.75 1.70
CA LEU A 389 -9.87 9.57 2.85
C LEU A 389 -9.10 9.02 4.05
N ASN A 390 -8.11 9.78 4.51
CA ASN A 390 -7.19 9.40 5.58
C ASN A 390 -7.46 10.23 6.82
N GLY A 391 -7.47 9.60 7.99
CA GLY A 391 -7.75 10.28 9.25
C GLY A 391 -6.93 9.75 10.41
N ILE A 392 -6.81 10.56 11.44
CA ILE A 392 -6.13 10.24 12.70
C ILE A 392 -7.11 10.21 13.86
N ASN A 393 -6.74 9.50 14.91
CA ASN A 393 -7.48 9.43 16.15
C ASN A 393 -7.30 10.68 17.01
N HIS A 394 -8.08 10.79 18.03
CA HIS A 394 -8.12 11.95 18.92
C HIS A 394 -6.77 12.19 19.64
N ASP A 395 -6.12 11.15 20.19
CA ASP A 395 -4.85 11.32 20.93
C ASP A 395 -3.71 11.75 20.01
N HIS A 396 -3.61 11.19 18.80
CA HIS A 396 -2.64 11.62 17.80
C HIS A 396 -2.92 13.04 17.30
N ARG A 397 -4.18 13.39 17.05
CA ARG A 397 -4.59 14.74 16.69
C ARG A 397 -4.18 15.76 17.74
N ASP A 398 -4.48 15.50 19.02
CA ASP A 398 -4.14 16.41 20.13
C ASP A 398 -2.63 16.53 20.28
N TYR A 399 -1.88 15.43 20.06
CA TYR A 399 -0.42 15.42 20.09
C TYR A 399 0.18 16.33 19.00
N LEU A 400 -0.27 16.18 17.73
CA LEU A 400 0.19 17.04 16.63
C LEU A 400 -0.24 18.51 16.83
N ALA A 401 -1.44 18.77 17.36
CA ALA A 401 -1.95 20.09 17.65
C ALA A 401 -1.12 20.82 18.74
N ALA A 402 -0.55 20.06 19.67
CA ALA A 402 0.36 20.57 20.70
C ALA A 402 1.81 20.77 20.19
N GLY A 403 2.06 20.55 18.89
CA GLY A 403 3.39 20.70 18.28
C GLY A 403 4.24 19.44 18.29
N GLY A 404 3.67 18.28 18.65
CA GLY A 404 4.35 17.00 18.61
C GLY A 404 4.76 16.58 17.19
N LEU A 405 5.80 15.76 17.09
CA LEU A 405 6.35 15.25 15.84
C LEU A 405 6.24 13.74 15.79
N GLY A 406 5.63 13.22 14.71
CA GLY A 406 5.72 11.83 14.31
C GLY A 406 6.96 11.56 13.48
N PHE A 407 7.08 10.35 12.93
CA PHE A 407 8.22 10.06 12.04
C PHE A 407 8.07 10.68 10.64
N MET A 408 6.84 11.03 10.20
CA MET A 408 6.56 11.73 8.94
C MET A 408 5.79 13.04 9.12
N LEU A 409 4.97 13.15 10.16
CA LEU A 409 4.03 14.26 10.35
C LEU A 409 4.45 15.20 11.50
N GLY A 410 3.97 16.43 11.44
CA GLY A 410 4.13 17.46 12.48
C GLY A 410 4.54 18.81 11.93
N ASP A 411 3.56 19.72 11.85
CA ASP A 411 3.72 21.09 11.36
C ASP A 411 4.05 22.09 12.47
N GLY A 412 4.15 21.64 13.73
CA GLY A 412 4.25 22.52 14.90
C GLY A 412 2.91 23.06 15.38
N SER A 413 1.85 22.94 14.59
CA SER A 413 0.45 23.25 14.90
C SER A 413 -0.46 22.43 14.00
N LEU A 414 -1.71 22.19 14.41
CA LEU A 414 -2.66 21.43 13.62
C LEU A 414 -4.08 22.00 13.73
N HIS A 415 -4.62 22.43 12.60
CA HIS A 415 -6.06 22.65 12.45
C HIS A 415 -6.66 21.42 11.76
N ALA A 416 -7.03 20.43 12.56
CA ALA A 416 -7.28 19.07 12.13
C ALA A 416 -8.40 18.92 11.10
N SER A 417 -8.15 18.11 10.08
CA SER A 417 -9.11 17.63 9.08
C SER A 417 -8.74 16.24 8.57
N THR A 418 -9.52 15.68 7.67
CA THR A 418 -9.18 14.50 6.88
C THR A 418 -8.22 14.91 5.76
N GLU A 419 -7.11 14.20 5.59
CA GLU A 419 -6.34 14.30 4.35
C GLU A 419 -7.08 13.53 3.26
N GLU A 420 -7.41 14.20 2.16
CA GLU A 420 -8.13 13.61 1.06
C GLU A 420 -7.20 13.56 -0.16
N VAL A 421 -7.20 12.45 -0.87
CA VAL A 421 -6.37 12.25 -2.06
C VAL A 421 -7.25 11.85 -3.23
N LEU A 422 -7.08 12.53 -4.37
CA LEU A 422 -7.55 12.07 -5.68
C LEU A 422 -6.31 11.70 -6.48
N ASP A 423 -6.25 10.47 -6.96
CA ASP A 423 -5.17 9.95 -7.79
C ASP A 423 -5.73 9.48 -9.13
N ALA A 424 -5.09 9.86 -10.22
CA ALA A 424 -5.39 9.38 -11.56
C ALA A 424 -4.12 9.15 -12.35
N PHE A 425 -4.01 7.97 -12.96
CA PHE A 425 -2.88 7.63 -13.81
C PHE A 425 -3.28 7.06 -15.17
N TYR A 426 -2.41 7.23 -16.15
CA TYR A 426 -2.46 6.54 -17.43
C TYR A 426 -1.12 5.87 -17.72
N ARG A 427 -1.12 4.53 -17.73
CA ARG A 427 0.02 3.70 -18.08
C ARG A 427 -0.08 3.28 -19.53
N ALA A 428 0.83 3.77 -20.36
CA ALA A 428 0.96 3.39 -21.75
C ALA A 428 2.02 2.31 -21.92
N SER A 429 1.69 1.21 -22.58
CA SER A 429 2.64 0.18 -22.99
C SER A 429 3.44 0.67 -24.19
N LEU A 430 4.77 0.77 -24.05
CA LEU A 430 5.72 1.13 -25.09
C LEU A 430 6.22 -0.13 -25.83
N ALA A 431 6.46 -1.20 -25.07
CA ALA A 431 6.87 -2.51 -25.54
C ALA A 431 6.23 -3.60 -24.66
N SER A 432 6.52 -4.88 -24.94
CA SER A 432 6.06 -5.97 -24.08
C SER A 432 6.65 -5.89 -22.66
N PHE A 433 7.82 -5.32 -22.52
CA PHE A 433 8.64 -5.23 -21.32
C PHE A 433 8.78 -3.79 -20.78
N ALA A 434 8.14 -2.78 -21.37
CA ALA A 434 8.34 -1.39 -20.97
C ALA A 434 7.06 -0.57 -21.02
N THR A 435 6.85 0.25 -19.98
CA THR A 435 5.72 1.15 -19.85
C THR A 435 6.16 2.57 -19.47
N VAL A 436 5.34 3.54 -19.81
CA VAL A 436 5.39 4.92 -19.30
C VAL A 436 4.06 5.25 -18.64
N THR A 437 4.11 5.81 -17.44
CA THR A 437 2.92 6.23 -16.71
C THR A 437 2.98 7.73 -16.45
N LEU A 438 1.89 8.42 -16.77
CA LEU A 438 1.61 9.77 -16.32
C LEU A 438 0.61 9.70 -15.17
N GLU A 439 0.86 10.45 -14.11
CA GLU A 439 0.09 10.41 -12.87
C GLU A 439 -0.17 11.81 -12.34
N VAL A 440 -1.33 12.04 -11.82
CA VAL A 440 -1.73 13.29 -11.17
C VAL A 440 -2.42 12.95 -9.87
N GLU A 441 -1.86 13.45 -8.78
CA GLU A 441 -2.44 13.34 -7.45
C GLU A 441 -2.81 14.72 -6.93
N HIS A 442 -4.00 14.86 -6.35
CA HIS A 442 -4.42 16.10 -5.71
C HIS A 442 -4.77 15.86 -4.25
N TYR A 443 -4.13 16.63 -3.37
CA TYR A 443 -4.31 16.54 -1.92
C TYR A 443 -5.09 17.73 -1.40
N TRP A 444 -6.08 17.45 -0.56
CA TRP A 444 -6.71 18.44 0.32
C TRP A 444 -6.28 18.16 1.75
N ASN A 445 -6.02 19.23 2.50
CA ASN A 445 -5.56 19.19 3.89
C ASN A 445 -4.30 18.31 4.09
N PRO A 446 -3.19 18.58 3.36
CA PRO A 446 -1.95 17.83 3.49
C PRO A 446 -1.51 17.66 4.96
N GLY A 447 -1.17 16.41 5.36
CA GLY A 447 -0.77 16.12 6.74
C GLY A 447 -1.90 16.37 7.76
N PHE A 448 -3.16 16.19 7.36
CA PHE A 448 -4.37 16.40 8.17
C PHE A 448 -4.63 17.86 8.55
N ASN A 449 -3.97 18.84 7.92
CA ASN A 449 -3.97 20.23 8.36
C ASN A 449 -4.72 21.15 7.38
N GLN A 450 -5.83 21.78 7.85
CA GLN A 450 -6.64 22.72 7.06
C GLN A 450 -5.90 24.03 6.75
N ASP A 451 -4.88 24.38 7.53
CA ASP A 451 -4.08 25.58 7.31
C ASP A 451 -3.14 25.43 6.11
N ARG A 452 -2.95 24.21 5.63
CA ARG A 452 -2.18 23.93 4.42
C ARG A 452 -3.11 23.89 3.22
N GLY A 453 -2.80 24.70 2.20
CA GLY A 453 -3.53 24.73 0.96
C GLY A 453 -3.44 23.42 0.21
N SER A 454 -4.40 23.16 -0.66
CA SER A 454 -4.36 21.97 -1.51
C SER A 454 -3.16 22.01 -2.46
N VAL A 455 -2.62 20.85 -2.78
CA VAL A 455 -1.47 20.68 -3.66
C VAL A 455 -1.72 19.61 -4.71
N THR A 456 -1.25 19.88 -5.94
CA THR A 456 -1.27 18.89 -7.01
C THR A 456 0.15 18.41 -7.29
N VAL A 457 0.35 17.11 -7.23
CA VAL A 457 1.60 16.42 -7.57
C VAL A 457 1.44 15.82 -8.97
N TYR A 458 2.44 16.00 -9.81
CA TYR A 458 2.53 15.40 -11.14
C TYR A 458 3.63 14.37 -11.14
N GLY A 459 3.37 13.19 -11.68
CA GLY A 459 4.27 12.07 -11.78
C GLY A 459 4.54 11.62 -13.22
N LEU A 460 5.77 11.24 -13.49
CA LEU A 460 6.20 10.49 -14.66
C LEU A 460 6.98 9.28 -14.18
N ARG A 461 6.50 8.08 -14.51
CA ARG A 461 7.14 6.81 -14.16
C ARG A 461 7.50 6.06 -15.43
N LEU A 462 8.76 5.62 -15.53
CA LEU A 462 9.27 4.69 -16.54
C LEU A 462 9.51 3.36 -15.84
N HIS A 463 8.94 2.28 -16.35
CA HIS A 463 9.10 0.96 -15.79
C HIS A 463 9.41 -0.06 -16.88
N ALA A 464 10.33 -0.96 -16.60
CA ALA A 464 10.67 -2.09 -17.45
C ALA A 464 10.83 -3.35 -16.59
N ASP A 465 10.33 -4.49 -17.10
CA ASP A 465 10.39 -5.81 -16.51
C ASP A 465 10.81 -6.86 -17.56
N PHE A 466 11.52 -7.91 -17.16
CA PHE A 466 12.02 -8.98 -18.05
C PHE A 466 12.22 -10.31 -17.29
#